data_ac9480d07aec241a6928b868fa2b8536
#
_entry.id   ac9480d07aec241a6928b868fa2b8536
#
_cell.length_a   1.000
_cell.length_b   1.000
_cell.length_c   1.000
_cell.angle_alpha   90.00
_cell.angle_beta   90.00
_cell.angle_gamma   90.00
#
_symmetry.space_group_name_H-M   'P 1'
#
loop_
_entity.id
_entity.type
_entity.pdbx_description
1 polymer ?
#
loop_
_entity_poly.entity_id
_entity_poly.type
_entity_poly.pdbx_seq_one_letter_code
_entity_poly.pdbx_strand_id
1 'polypeptide(L)'
;MAKLYLHIGLHKTASSSFQLSCAGNHKMLQKQNIFYPLFHCPGTSHNKINNHSIPLFSLYTTRPEAYPINVHWGIDDIAAINQAYTQQLQQSLKRDEDLLLSGEDIASLDADELSNCLKDLSSSGRELVVFACVRSPYAFHCSQVQQQVKDGVAMNPVGLCPQRHRLSKLKEVFGESLHWIPFAEACRHPQGPVGT
;
A
#
# COMPACT_ATOMS: atom_id res chain seq x y z
N MET A 1 8.28 16.74 15.25
CA MET A 1 7.97 15.30 15.36
C MET A 1 8.02 14.74 13.96
N ALA A 2 8.74 13.64 13.73
CA ALA A 2 8.77 13.00 12.42
C ALA A 2 7.41 12.42 12.08
N LYS A 3 7.04 12.40 10.79
CA LYS A 3 5.76 11.89 10.30
C LYS A 3 5.90 10.50 9.69
N LEU A 4 4.81 9.77 9.72
CA LEU A 4 4.62 8.55 8.95
C LEU A 4 3.47 8.78 7.97
N TYR A 5 3.80 8.88 6.70
CA TYR A 5 2.84 8.94 5.61
C TYR A 5 2.52 7.53 5.15
N LEU A 6 1.27 7.14 5.21
CA LEU A 6 0.80 5.84 4.76
C LEU A 6 -0.17 6.00 3.58
N HIS A 7 0.32 5.75 2.37
CA HIS A 7 -0.53 5.65 1.18
C HIS A 7 -1.14 4.25 1.12
N ILE A 8 -2.43 4.19 1.38
CA ILE A 8 -3.20 2.93 1.33
C ILE A 8 -4.04 2.81 0.07
N GLY A 9 -3.74 3.58 -0.98
CA GLY A 9 -4.50 3.74 -2.22
C GLY A 9 -5.59 2.69 -2.40
N LEU A 10 -6.62 2.94 -3.14
CA LEU A 10 -7.44 1.82 -3.57
C LEU A 10 -6.90 1.30 -4.88
N HIS A 11 -7.07 0.01 -5.17
CA HIS A 11 -6.69 -0.54 -6.46
C HIS A 11 -7.23 0.33 -7.61
N LYS A 12 -6.47 0.43 -8.70
CA LYS A 12 -6.82 1.20 -9.90
C LYS A 12 -6.81 2.73 -9.70
N THR A 13 -5.96 3.22 -8.78
CA THR A 13 -5.73 4.64 -8.52
C THR A 13 -4.26 5.05 -8.71
N ALA A 14 -3.56 4.43 -9.65
CA ALA A 14 -2.16 4.68 -10.01
C ALA A 14 -1.13 4.37 -8.90
N SER A 15 -1.45 3.51 -7.93
CA SER A 15 -0.54 3.12 -6.84
C SER A 15 0.81 2.62 -7.35
N SER A 16 0.83 1.77 -8.37
CA SER A 16 2.08 1.26 -8.97
C SER A 16 2.95 2.38 -9.56
N SER A 17 2.34 3.38 -10.23
CA SER A 17 3.06 4.53 -10.76
C SER A 17 3.64 5.39 -9.64
N PHE A 18 2.88 5.60 -8.56
CA PHE A 18 3.33 6.31 -7.37
C PHE A 18 4.53 5.60 -6.73
N GLN A 19 4.43 4.29 -6.49
CA GLN A 19 5.47 3.46 -5.90
C GLN A 19 6.76 3.47 -6.73
N LEU A 20 6.63 3.32 -8.06
CA LEU A 20 7.77 3.40 -8.98
C LEU A 20 8.42 4.79 -8.96
N SER A 21 7.62 5.85 -8.93
CA SER A 21 8.13 7.23 -8.86
C SER A 21 8.87 7.49 -7.55
N CYS A 22 8.33 7.04 -6.41
CA CYS A 22 9.01 7.16 -5.12
C CYS A 22 10.34 6.41 -5.11
N ALA A 23 10.36 5.17 -5.59
CA ALA A 23 11.57 4.36 -5.68
C ALA A 23 12.62 4.97 -6.62
N GLY A 24 12.19 5.51 -7.78
CA GLY A 24 13.09 6.15 -8.75
C GLY A 24 13.64 7.50 -8.30
N ASN A 25 12.92 8.20 -7.43
CA ASN A 25 13.27 9.54 -6.98
C ASN A 25 13.73 9.59 -5.51
N HIS A 26 14.25 8.49 -4.97
CA HIS A 26 14.66 8.39 -3.56
C HIS A 26 15.63 9.50 -3.12
N LYS A 27 16.56 9.95 -4.00
CA LYS A 27 17.47 11.05 -3.71
C LYS A 27 16.77 12.39 -3.55
N MET A 28 15.68 12.61 -4.32
CA MET A 28 14.87 13.82 -4.20
C MET A 28 14.05 13.80 -2.91
N LEU A 29 13.45 12.67 -2.57
CA LEU A 29 12.75 12.48 -1.32
C LEU A 29 13.65 12.69 -0.11
N GLN A 30 14.88 12.15 -0.13
CA GLN A 30 15.86 12.38 0.93
C GLN A 30 16.21 13.86 1.13
N LYS A 31 16.31 14.64 0.04
CA LYS A 31 16.53 16.10 0.16
C LYS A 31 15.36 16.81 0.85
N GLN A 32 14.18 16.23 0.84
CA GLN A 32 12.98 16.70 1.53
C GLN A 32 12.82 16.05 2.92
N ASN A 33 13.83 15.33 3.38
CA ASN A 33 13.82 14.58 4.64
C ASN A 33 12.74 13.48 4.68
N ILE A 34 12.44 12.86 3.53
CA ILE A 34 11.50 11.75 3.41
C ILE A 34 12.25 10.48 3.03
N PHE A 35 12.07 9.43 3.80
CA PHE A 35 12.59 8.09 3.53
C PHE A 35 11.50 7.19 2.95
N TYR A 36 11.76 6.62 1.78
CA TYR A 36 10.96 5.59 1.13
C TYR A 36 11.74 4.27 1.14
N PRO A 37 11.39 3.29 2.00
CA PRO A 37 12.14 2.04 2.11
C PRO A 37 11.96 1.17 0.85
N LEU A 38 13.01 0.44 0.51
CA LEU A 38 12.92 -0.68 -0.43
C LEU A 38 13.12 -1.95 0.38
N PHE A 39 12.08 -2.77 0.44
CA PHE A 39 12.16 -4.05 1.12
C PHE A 39 12.85 -5.09 0.23
N HIS A 40 13.33 -6.16 0.84
CA HIS A 40 13.81 -7.32 0.12
C HIS A 40 13.24 -8.61 0.74
N CYS A 41 13.03 -9.61 -0.10
CA CYS A 41 12.59 -10.95 0.31
C CYS A 41 13.81 -11.87 0.32
N PRO A 42 14.37 -12.21 1.49
CA PRO A 42 15.54 -13.08 1.58
C PRO A 42 15.33 -14.43 0.89
N GLY A 43 16.38 -14.95 0.27
CA GLY A 43 16.31 -16.25 -0.44
C GLY A 43 15.64 -16.20 -1.82
N THR A 44 15.18 -15.01 -2.25
CA THR A 44 14.57 -14.81 -3.57
C THR A 44 15.33 -13.77 -4.40
N SER A 45 14.96 -13.61 -5.67
CA SER A 45 15.47 -12.52 -6.53
C SER A 45 14.85 -11.15 -6.21
N HIS A 46 13.85 -11.09 -5.33
CA HIS A 46 13.09 -9.87 -5.01
C HIS A 46 13.80 -9.03 -3.95
N ASN A 47 14.83 -8.30 -4.38
CA ASN A 47 15.72 -7.53 -3.51
C ASN A 47 15.46 -6.01 -3.52
N LYS A 48 14.43 -5.54 -4.23
CA LYS A 48 14.02 -4.13 -4.30
C LYS A 48 12.51 -4.01 -4.41
N ILE A 49 11.81 -4.38 -3.33
CA ILE A 49 10.35 -4.32 -3.28
C ILE A 49 9.95 -2.88 -2.93
N ASN A 50 9.36 -2.18 -3.89
CA ASN A 50 8.84 -0.82 -3.75
C ASN A 50 7.34 -0.78 -3.47
N ASN A 51 6.62 -1.87 -3.68
CA ASN A 51 5.22 -2.01 -3.28
C ASN A 51 5.15 -2.54 -1.85
N HIS A 52 4.85 -1.66 -0.91
CA HIS A 52 4.80 -2.03 0.51
C HIS A 52 3.57 -2.83 0.89
N SER A 53 2.61 -3.05 -0.05
CA SER A 53 1.57 -4.07 0.15
C SER A 53 2.19 -5.42 0.46
N ILE A 54 3.27 -5.77 -0.26
CA ILE A 54 3.85 -7.12 -0.20
C ILE A 54 4.32 -7.46 1.22
N PRO A 55 5.24 -6.70 1.84
CA PRO A 55 5.64 -6.98 3.21
C PRO A 55 4.52 -6.74 4.22
N LEU A 56 3.78 -5.62 4.12
CA LEU A 56 2.81 -5.26 5.15
C LEU A 56 1.59 -6.19 5.14
N PHE A 57 1.06 -6.55 3.97
CA PHE A 57 -0.04 -7.51 3.91
C PHE A 57 0.38 -8.88 4.45
N SER A 58 1.56 -9.38 4.06
CA SER A 58 2.09 -10.65 4.56
C SER A 58 2.30 -10.65 6.08
N LEU A 59 2.71 -9.52 6.66
CA LEU A 59 2.93 -9.38 8.10
C LEU A 59 1.63 -9.39 8.91
N TYR A 60 0.59 -8.75 8.40
CA TYR A 60 -0.59 -8.47 9.22
C TYR A 60 -1.79 -9.35 8.88
N THR A 61 -1.83 -10.01 7.72
CA THR A 61 -2.91 -10.95 7.44
C THR A 61 -2.81 -12.21 8.30
N THR A 62 -3.95 -12.72 8.71
CA THR A 62 -4.06 -13.99 9.45
C THR A 62 -3.75 -15.22 8.60
N ARG A 63 -3.71 -15.06 7.26
CA ARG A 63 -3.43 -16.13 6.31
C ARG A 63 -2.37 -15.74 5.27
N PRO A 64 -1.13 -15.48 5.70
CA PRO A 64 -0.07 -15.05 4.79
C PRO A 64 0.28 -16.11 3.72
N GLU A 65 0.03 -17.40 4.01
CA GLU A 65 0.19 -18.49 3.05
C GLU A 65 -0.80 -18.43 1.88
N ALA A 66 -1.94 -17.78 2.07
CA ALA A 66 -2.95 -17.57 1.03
C ALA A 66 -2.75 -16.25 0.26
N TYR A 67 -1.78 -15.43 0.66
CA TYR A 67 -1.51 -14.18 -0.04
C TYR A 67 -0.97 -14.46 -1.46
N PRO A 68 -1.66 -13.98 -2.52
CA PRO A 68 -1.33 -14.36 -3.90
C PRO A 68 0.14 -14.11 -4.29
N ILE A 69 0.78 -13.09 -3.73
CA ILE A 69 2.18 -12.78 -4.00
C ILE A 69 3.10 -13.83 -3.37
N ASN A 70 2.85 -14.22 -2.11
CA ASN A 70 3.63 -15.26 -1.44
C ASN A 70 3.53 -16.58 -2.19
N VAL A 71 2.32 -16.94 -2.65
CA VAL A 71 2.07 -18.13 -3.47
C VAL A 71 2.81 -18.04 -4.83
N HIS A 72 2.68 -16.91 -5.52
CA HIS A 72 3.31 -16.71 -6.83
C HIS A 72 4.85 -16.73 -6.76
N TRP A 73 5.42 -16.25 -5.67
CA TRP A 73 6.87 -16.26 -5.45
C TRP A 73 7.40 -17.57 -4.91
N GLY A 74 6.51 -18.53 -4.62
CA GLY A 74 6.90 -19.84 -4.09
C GLY A 74 7.59 -19.76 -2.73
N ILE A 75 7.05 -18.93 -1.83
CA ILE A 75 7.64 -18.75 -0.50
C ILE A 75 7.23 -19.93 0.38
N ASP A 76 8.20 -20.81 0.69
CA ASP A 76 7.98 -21.99 1.53
C ASP A 76 8.03 -21.63 3.03
N ASP A 77 8.98 -20.79 3.46
CA ASP A 77 9.14 -20.37 4.86
C ASP A 77 8.66 -18.93 5.05
N ILE A 78 7.34 -18.79 5.13
CA ILE A 78 6.68 -17.48 5.34
C ILE A 78 7.06 -16.89 6.70
N ALA A 79 7.28 -17.70 7.72
CA ALA A 79 7.65 -17.22 9.05
C ALA A 79 9.02 -16.53 9.03
N ALA A 80 10.02 -17.11 8.37
CA ALA A 80 11.33 -16.51 8.21
C ALA A 80 11.28 -15.22 7.38
N ILE A 81 10.48 -15.20 6.30
CA ILE A 81 10.29 -13.98 5.48
C ILE A 81 9.61 -12.89 6.26
N ASN A 82 8.55 -13.19 7.00
CA ASN A 82 7.86 -12.22 7.85
C ASN A 82 8.74 -11.70 8.98
N GLN A 83 9.60 -12.52 9.56
CA GLN A 83 10.62 -12.06 10.50
C GLN A 83 11.57 -11.04 9.85
N ALA A 84 12.02 -11.30 8.64
CA ALA A 84 12.88 -10.37 7.90
C ALA A 84 12.14 -9.06 7.55
N TYR A 85 10.88 -9.12 7.13
CA TYR A 85 10.05 -7.93 6.89
C TYR A 85 9.83 -7.12 8.16
N THR A 86 9.58 -7.77 9.30
CA THR A 86 9.48 -7.11 10.60
C THR A 86 10.74 -6.33 10.94
N GLN A 87 11.92 -6.95 10.77
CA GLN A 87 13.20 -6.29 11.04
C GLN A 87 13.41 -5.06 10.13
N GLN A 88 13.10 -5.17 8.84
CA GLN A 88 13.23 -4.08 7.88
C GLN A 88 12.25 -2.94 8.18
N LEU A 89 11.01 -3.25 8.55
CA LEU A 89 10.02 -2.27 8.97
C LEU A 89 10.49 -1.54 10.24
N GLN A 90 10.93 -2.27 11.26
CA GLN A 90 11.43 -1.69 12.50
C GLN A 90 12.65 -0.81 12.29
N GLN A 91 13.58 -1.20 11.41
CA GLN A 91 14.72 -0.37 11.02
C GLN A 91 14.26 0.94 10.36
N SER A 92 13.24 0.86 9.50
CA SER A 92 12.67 2.04 8.84
C SER A 92 11.96 2.96 9.84
N LEU A 93 11.25 2.41 10.82
CA LEU A 93 10.54 3.16 11.87
C LEU A 93 11.51 3.86 12.86
N LYS A 94 12.75 3.39 13.01
CA LYS A 94 13.76 3.99 13.90
C LYS A 94 14.54 5.16 13.29
N ARG A 95 14.33 5.48 12.01
CA ARG A 95 15.01 6.57 11.33
C ARG A 95 14.49 7.92 11.81
N ASP A 96 15.26 8.99 11.63
CA ASP A 96 14.84 10.34 12.03
C ASP A 96 14.03 11.08 10.95
N GLU A 97 14.14 10.65 9.68
CA GLU A 97 13.42 11.24 8.56
C GLU A 97 11.92 10.89 8.63
N ASP A 98 11.10 11.67 7.97
CA ASP A 98 9.71 11.28 7.69
C ASP A 98 9.67 9.98 6.89
N LEU A 99 8.79 9.06 7.26
CA LEU A 99 8.67 7.77 6.60
C LEU A 99 7.47 7.75 5.66
N LEU A 100 7.68 7.36 4.42
CA LEU A 100 6.61 7.16 3.44
C LEU A 100 6.46 5.68 3.10
N LEU A 101 5.30 5.10 3.41
CA LEU A 101 4.91 3.75 3.03
C LEU A 101 3.77 3.79 2.02
N SER A 102 3.77 2.87 1.06
CA SER A 102 2.72 2.80 0.03
C SER A 102 2.34 1.36 -0.29
N GLY A 103 1.08 0.99 -0.03
CA GLY A 103 0.58 -0.36 -0.29
C GLY A 103 -0.94 -0.41 -0.40
N GLU A 104 -1.46 -0.68 -1.60
CA GLU A 104 -2.91 -0.75 -1.85
C GLU A 104 -3.60 -1.96 -1.24
N ASP A 105 -2.90 -3.10 -1.07
CA ASP A 105 -3.49 -4.30 -0.47
C ASP A 105 -3.77 -4.14 1.03
N ILE A 106 -3.12 -3.17 1.69
CA ILE A 106 -3.39 -2.83 3.10
C ILE A 106 -4.88 -2.55 3.30
N ALA A 107 -5.53 -1.90 2.33
CA ALA A 107 -6.98 -1.67 2.35
C ALA A 107 -7.81 -2.96 2.30
N SER A 108 -7.22 -4.11 1.98
CA SER A 108 -7.89 -5.41 1.91
C SER A 108 -7.76 -6.23 3.19
N LEU A 109 -6.86 -5.87 4.11
CA LEU A 109 -6.80 -6.44 5.46
C LEU A 109 -8.16 -6.31 6.14
N ASP A 110 -8.54 -7.24 7.00
CA ASP A 110 -9.75 -7.08 7.81
C ASP A 110 -9.58 -6.00 8.89
N ALA A 111 -10.60 -5.74 9.71
CA ALA A 111 -10.57 -4.65 10.67
C ALA A 111 -9.55 -4.89 11.79
N ASP A 112 -9.43 -6.13 12.25
CA ASP A 112 -8.52 -6.50 13.34
C ASP A 112 -7.07 -6.52 12.82
N GLU A 113 -6.84 -7.10 11.64
CA GLU A 113 -5.54 -7.10 10.94
C GLU A 113 -5.05 -5.67 10.70
N LEU A 114 -5.94 -4.79 10.23
CA LEU A 114 -5.65 -3.38 9.98
C LEU A 114 -5.36 -2.61 11.28
N SER A 115 -6.10 -2.92 12.35
CA SER A 115 -5.88 -2.33 13.68
C SER A 115 -4.52 -2.74 14.27
N ASN A 116 -4.10 -3.99 14.07
CA ASN A 116 -2.78 -4.46 14.47
C ASN A 116 -1.67 -3.74 13.67
N CYS A 117 -1.84 -3.59 12.36
CA CYS A 117 -0.93 -2.80 11.52
C CYS A 117 -0.82 -1.35 12.04
N LEU A 118 -1.95 -0.70 12.30
CA LEU A 118 -2.00 0.66 12.83
C LEU A 118 -1.28 0.78 14.19
N LYS A 119 -1.51 -0.16 15.09
CA LYS A 119 -0.88 -0.20 16.42
C LYS A 119 0.65 -0.24 16.31
N ASP A 120 1.19 -1.10 15.46
CA ASP A 120 2.64 -1.24 15.26
C ASP A 120 3.24 0.01 14.63
N LEU A 121 2.60 0.58 13.62
CA LEU A 121 3.05 1.82 12.97
C LEU A 121 3.02 3.00 13.96
N SER A 122 1.97 3.11 14.78
CA SER A 122 1.81 4.17 15.78
C SER A 122 2.78 4.04 16.95
N SER A 123 3.29 2.83 17.24
CA SER A 123 4.26 2.60 18.32
C SER A 123 5.58 3.33 18.12
N SER A 124 5.86 3.78 16.91
CA SER A 124 7.05 4.58 16.57
C SER A 124 7.04 6.00 17.16
N GLY A 125 5.92 6.46 17.73
CA GLY A 125 5.75 7.83 18.24
C GLY A 125 5.71 8.90 17.15
N ARG A 126 5.55 8.52 15.87
CA ARG A 126 5.41 9.45 14.73
C ARG A 126 3.98 9.93 14.61
N GLU A 127 3.80 11.13 14.10
CA GLU A 127 2.49 11.60 13.64
C GLU A 127 2.07 10.77 12.40
N LEU A 128 0.97 10.03 12.49
CA LEU A 128 0.46 9.22 11.38
C LEU A 128 -0.45 10.06 10.50
N VAL A 129 -0.14 10.10 9.21
CA VAL A 129 -0.94 10.70 8.14
C VAL A 129 -1.26 9.63 7.11
N VAL A 130 -2.51 9.23 7.03
CA VAL A 130 -2.98 8.21 6.10
C VAL A 130 -3.68 8.89 4.93
N PHE A 131 -3.37 8.50 3.71
CA PHE A 131 -4.07 9.01 2.54
C PHE A 131 -4.43 7.90 1.55
N ALA A 132 -5.61 8.03 0.98
CA ALA A 132 -6.16 7.08 0.03
C ALA A 132 -6.77 7.78 -1.17
N CYS A 133 -6.32 7.40 -2.37
CA CYS A 133 -6.95 7.83 -3.60
C CYS A 133 -8.24 7.04 -3.82
N VAL A 134 -9.37 7.76 -4.01
CA VAL A 134 -10.68 7.15 -4.22
C VAL A 134 -11.19 7.42 -5.62
N ARG A 135 -11.79 6.40 -6.23
CA ARG A 135 -12.34 6.44 -7.58
C ARG A 135 -13.84 6.19 -7.54
N SER A 136 -14.62 6.86 -8.40
CA SER A 136 -16.04 6.56 -8.47
C SER A 136 -16.27 5.08 -8.83
N PRO A 137 -17.35 4.44 -8.34
CA PRO A 137 -17.63 3.04 -8.65
C PRO A 137 -17.64 2.74 -10.14
N TYR A 138 -18.25 3.60 -10.94
CA TYR A 138 -18.27 3.46 -12.40
C TYR A 138 -16.85 3.47 -13.00
N ALA A 139 -16.05 4.48 -12.68
CA ALA A 139 -14.69 4.59 -13.20
C ALA A 139 -13.77 3.45 -12.71
N PHE A 140 -14.00 2.94 -11.49
CA PHE A 140 -13.33 1.76 -10.97
C PHE A 140 -13.64 0.52 -11.82
N HIS A 141 -14.92 0.24 -12.07
CA HIS A 141 -15.33 -0.89 -12.90
C HIS A 141 -14.82 -0.80 -14.33
N CYS A 142 -14.88 0.37 -14.97
CA CYS A 142 -14.29 0.57 -16.28
C CYS A 142 -12.80 0.20 -16.30
N SER A 143 -12.04 0.63 -15.29
CA SER A 143 -10.61 0.31 -15.19
C SER A 143 -10.36 -1.17 -14.90
N GLN A 144 -11.25 -1.82 -14.17
CA GLN A 144 -11.18 -3.26 -13.88
C GLN A 144 -11.40 -4.08 -15.15
N VAL A 145 -12.43 -3.74 -15.92
CA VAL A 145 -12.72 -4.37 -17.22
C VAL A 145 -11.55 -4.18 -18.18
N GLN A 146 -11.01 -2.96 -18.28
CA GLN A 146 -9.83 -2.70 -19.12
C GLN A 146 -8.63 -3.59 -18.74
N GLN A 147 -8.44 -3.86 -17.45
CA GLN A 147 -7.36 -4.74 -17.00
C GLN A 147 -7.62 -6.19 -17.40
N GLN A 148 -8.85 -6.70 -17.19
CA GLN A 148 -9.21 -8.05 -17.60
C GLN A 148 -8.99 -8.28 -19.09
N VAL A 149 -9.37 -7.30 -19.92
CA VAL A 149 -9.13 -7.35 -21.37
C VAL A 149 -7.63 -7.40 -21.69
N LYS A 150 -6.81 -6.59 -21.01
CA LYS A 150 -5.34 -6.60 -21.18
C LYS A 150 -4.69 -7.93 -20.77
N ASP A 151 -5.22 -8.52 -19.72
CA ASP A 151 -4.70 -9.78 -19.17
C ASP A 151 -5.23 -11.02 -19.94
N GLY A 152 -6.08 -10.80 -20.97
CA GLY A 152 -6.67 -11.89 -21.76
C GLY A 152 -7.65 -12.76 -20.96
N VAL A 153 -8.15 -12.26 -19.83
CA VAL A 153 -9.08 -12.98 -18.96
C VAL A 153 -10.52 -12.80 -19.49
N ALA A 154 -11.31 -13.89 -19.47
CA ALA A 154 -12.73 -13.82 -19.82
C ALA A 154 -13.44 -12.79 -18.92
N MET A 155 -14.26 -11.94 -19.52
CA MET A 155 -15.03 -10.95 -18.78
C MET A 155 -16.06 -11.64 -17.87
N ASN A 156 -15.81 -11.62 -16.59
CA ASN A 156 -16.81 -12.02 -15.60
C ASN A 156 -17.89 -10.92 -15.46
N PRO A 157 -19.13 -11.27 -15.11
CA PRO A 157 -20.14 -10.28 -14.78
C PRO A 157 -19.60 -9.29 -13.76
N VAL A 158 -19.82 -8.00 -14.01
CA VAL A 158 -19.39 -6.93 -13.10
C VAL A 158 -20.17 -7.08 -11.79
N GLY A 159 -19.52 -7.57 -10.75
CA GLY A 159 -20.10 -7.68 -9.41
C GLY A 159 -20.31 -6.32 -8.75
N LEU A 160 -20.97 -6.32 -7.60
CA LEU A 160 -21.09 -5.10 -6.79
C LEU A 160 -19.71 -4.57 -6.40
N CYS A 161 -19.54 -3.25 -6.47
CA CYS A 161 -18.30 -2.59 -6.12
C CYS A 161 -18.03 -2.75 -4.60
N PRO A 162 -16.94 -3.41 -4.18
CA PRO A 162 -16.66 -3.65 -2.76
C PRO A 162 -16.16 -2.38 -2.03
N GLN A 163 -16.04 -1.26 -2.73
CA GLN A 163 -15.44 -0.05 -2.20
C GLN A 163 -16.16 0.50 -0.97
N ARG A 164 -17.50 0.47 -0.94
CA ARG A 164 -18.26 1.01 0.20
C ARG A 164 -17.84 0.38 1.53
N HIS A 165 -17.76 -0.94 1.56
CA HIS A 165 -17.34 -1.67 2.76
C HIS A 165 -15.88 -1.35 3.14
N ARG A 166 -14.98 -1.31 2.14
CA ARG A 166 -13.58 -0.93 2.37
C ARG A 166 -13.45 0.48 2.92
N LEU A 167 -14.13 1.45 2.32
CA LEU A 167 -14.08 2.86 2.77
C LEU A 167 -14.61 3.02 4.19
N SER A 168 -15.73 2.35 4.54
CA SER A 168 -16.28 2.38 5.89
C SER A 168 -15.29 1.83 6.91
N LYS A 169 -14.70 0.68 6.64
CA LYS A 169 -13.67 0.06 7.48
C LYS A 169 -12.45 0.98 7.67
N LEU A 170 -11.92 1.54 6.59
CA LEU A 170 -10.76 2.44 6.66
C LEU A 170 -11.08 3.68 7.51
N LYS A 171 -12.28 4.25 7.35
CA LYS A 171 -12.73 5.38 8.17
C LYS A 171 -12.85 5.02 9.64
N GLU A 172 -13.37 3.83 9.94
CA GLU A 172 -13.51 3.34 11.31
C GLU A 172 -12.15 3.16 12.00
N VAL A 173 -11.18 2.56 11.30
CA VAL A 173 -9.87 2.24 11.88
C VAL A 173 -8.96 3.48 11.97
N PHE A 174 -8.88 4.30 10.92
CA PHE A 174 -7.93 5.43 10.87
C PHE A 174 -8.51 6.76 11.35
N GLY A 175 -9.84 6.89 11.42
CA GLY A 175 -10.51 8.11 11.92
C GLY A 175 -10.05 9.38 11.21
N GLU A 176 -9.66 10.37 12.02
CA GLU A 176 -9.23 11.70 11.55
C GLU A 176 -7.85 11.69 10.87
N SER A 177 -7.05 10.66 11.05
CA SER A 177 -5.76 10.54 10.36
C SER A 177 -5.90 10.20 8.88
N LEU A 178 -7.11 9.85 8.41
CA LEU A 178 -7.39 9.43 7.05
C LEU A 178 -7.85 10.58 6.16
N HIS A 179 -7.08 10.85 5.12
CA HIS A 179 -7.37 11.85 4.11
C HIS A 179 -7.77 11.18 2.79
N TRP A 180 -8.95 11.55 2.27
CA TRP A 180 -9.44 11.06 1.00
C TRP A 180 -8.99 11.98 -0.14
N ILE A 181 -8.38 11.42 -1.17
CA ILE A 181 -7.99 12.14 -2.39
C ILE A 181 -8.87 11.64 -3.54
N PRO A 182 -9.78 12.46 -4.08
CA PRO A 182 -10.54 12.08 -5.27
C PRO A 182 -9.57 11.85 -6.45
N PHE A 183 -9.53 10.64 -6.99
CA PHE A 183 -8.60 10.30 -8.07
C PHE A 183 -8.77 11.18 -9.32
N ALA A 184 -10.01 11.61 -9.61
CA ALA A 184 -10.27 12.53 -10.70
C ALA A 184 -9.61 13.91 -10.50
N GLU A 185 -9.45 14.37 -9.27
CA GLU A 185 -8.73 15.60 -8.93
C GLU A 185 -7.22 15.39 -9.04
N ALA A 186 -6.73 14.27 -8.50
CA ALA A 186 -5.33 13.88 -8.64
C ALA A 186 -4.89 13.82 -10.12
N CYS A 187 -5.74 13.32 -11.01
CA CYS A 187 -5.47 13.30 -12.46
C CYS A 187 -5.41 14.68 -13.12
N ARG A 188 -5.96 15.73 -12.50
CA ARG A 188 -5.91 17.10 -13.01
C ARG A 188 -4.61 17.83 -12.65
N HIS A 189 -3.85 17.31 -11.71
CA HIS A 189 -2.54 17.87 -11.39
C HIS A 189 -1.64 17.85 -12.65
N PRO A 190 -0.82 18.91 -12.91
CA PRO A 190 0.01 18.98 -14.11
C PRO A 190 0.96 17.78 -14.31
N GLN A 191 1.36 17.16 -13.22
CA GLN A 191 2.20 15.95 -13.21
C GLN A 191 1.36 14.66 -13.05
N GLY A 192 0.03 14.74 -13.21
CA GLY A 192 -0.88 13.63 -13.01
C GLY A 192 -0.99 13.20 -11.55
N PRO A 193 -1.57 12.01 -11.28
CA PRO A 193 -1.87 11.55 -9.92
C PRO A 193 -0.64 11.26 -9.05
N VAL A 194 0.56 11.32 -9.62
CA VAL A 194 1.82 11.13 -8.90
C VAL A 194 2.38 12.45 -8.35
N GLY A 195 1.92 13.58 -8.88
CA GLY A 195 2.35 14.91 -8.46
C GLY A 195 1.46 15.57 -7.40
N THR A 196 0.45 14.86 -6.92
CA THR A 196 -0.55 15.35 -5.94
C THR A 196 -0.03 15.31 -4.53
#